data_803a17a3d6f506c449044d09519c6f80
#
_entry.id   803a17a3d6f506c449044d09519c6f80
#
_cell.length_a   1.000
_cell.length_b   1.000
_cell.length_c   1.000
_cell.angle_alpha   90.00
_cell.angle_beta   90.00
_cell.angle_gamma   90.00
#
_symmetry.space_group_name_H-M   'P 1'
#
loop_
_entity.id
_entity.type
_entity.pdbx_description
1 polymer ?
#
loop_
_entity_poly.entity_id
_entity_poly.type
_entity_poly.pdbx_seq_one_letter_code
_entity_poly.pdbx_strand_id
1 'polypeptide(L)'
;MTAYDQRGIGKLGVLIGLLLIAALVAGYFWSAWRWSYASGERAGWVQKFSRKGWFCKTWEGEMAMVSMPGASTEKFAFTVWDESAAEQINKLMGRRVNLHYEQRVGLPTTCFGETRYYVTRVMLVEEIQLAPGVVVPSVPAAPPK
;
A
#
# COMPACT_ATOMS: atom_id res chain seq x y z
N MET A 1 0.92 41.69 -48.30
CA MET A 1 0.34 40.48 -47.66
C MET A 1 1.48 39.50 -47.37
N THR A 2 2.00 39.52 -46.18
CA THR A 2 3.12 38.70 -45.78
C THR A 2 2.58 37.30 -45.39
N ALA A 3 2.94 36.29 -46.18
CA ALA A 3 2.65 34.88 -45.84
C ALA A 3 3.48 34.52 -44.60
N TYR A 4 2.82 34.40 -43.47
CA TYR A 4 3.43 33.89 -42.26
C TYR A 4 3.94 32.48 -42.51
N ASP A 5 5.21 32.26 -42.33
CA ASP A 5 5.84 30.94 -42.45
C ASP A 5 5.40 30.06 -41.29
N GLN A 6 4.33 29.28 -41.50
CA GLN A 6 3.70 28.41 -40.49
C GLN A 6 4.48 27.11 -40.21
N ARG A 7 5.60 26.86 -40.86
CA ARG A 7 6.31 25.58 -40.78
C ARG A 7 7.19 25.43 -39.54
N GLY A 8 7.64 26.52 -38.94
CA GLY A 8 8.49 26.49 -37.74
C GLY A 8 7.71 26.41 -36.43
N ILE A 9 6.55 27.09 -36.38
CA ILE A 9 5.72 27.17 -35.18
C ILE A 9 5.05 25.82 -34.88
N GLY A 10 4.69 25.03 -35.91
CA GLY A 10 4.04 23.74 -35.73
C GLY A 10 4.89 22.71 -34.97
N LYS A 11 6.17 22.57 -35.28
CA LYS A 11 7.05 21.60 -34.62
C LYS A 11 7.39 21.98 -33.19
N LEU A 12 7.66 23.27 -32.97
CA LEU A 12 7.94 23.82 -31.64
C LEU A 12 6.69 23.79 -30.77
N GLY A 13 5.51 24.12 -31.32
CA GLY A 13 4.23 24.05 -30.61
C GLY A 13 3.87 22.61 -30.20
N VAL A 14 4.10 21.64 -31.10
CA VAL A 14 3.90 20.22 -30.77
C VAL A 14 4.85 19.76 -29.66
N LEU A 15 6.12 20.17 -29.71
CA LEU A 15 7.11 19.81 -28.71
C LEU A 15 6.77 20.40 -27.34
N ILE A 16 6.38 21.67 -27.31
CA ILE A 16 5.92 22.32 -26.08
C ILE A 16 4.64 21.63 -25.54
N GLY A 17 3.70 21.29 -26.40
CA GLY A 17 2.49 20.57 -26.04
C GLY A 17 2.79 19.22 -25.40
N LEU A 18 3.71 18.45 -25.99
CA LEU A 18 4.16 17.15 -25.45
C LEU A 18 4.84 17.32 -24.09
N LEU A 19 5.70 18.34 -23.92
CA LEU A 19 6.35 18.62 -22.65
C LEU A 19 5.35 19.01 -21.55
N LEU A 20 4.33 19.80 -21.88
CA LEU A 20 3.27 20.15 -20.94
C LEU A 20 2.46 18.94 -20.52
N ILE A 21 2.09 18.07 -21.47
CA ILE A 21 1.38 16.81 -21.15
C ILE A 21 2.25 15.93 -20.26
N ALA A 22 3.53 15.76 -20.58
CA ALA A 22 4.46 14.97 -19.78
C ALA A 22 4.60 15.56 -18.36
N ALA A 23 4.68 16.86 -18.21
CA ALA A 23 4.74 17.53 -16.92
C ALA A 23 3.46 17.36 -16.10
N LEU A 24 2.28 17.44 -16.74
CA LEU A 24 0.99 17.19 -16.08
C LEU A 24 0.87 15.74 -15.61
N VAL A 25 1.27 14.77 -16.45
CA VAL A 25 1.26 13.35 -16.10
C VAL A 25 2.22 13.09 -14.95
N ALA A 26 3.45 13.62 -15.01
CA ALA A 26 4.42 13.48 -13.92
C ALA A 26 3.93 14.12 -12.62
N GLY A 27 3.32 15.31 -12.69
CA GLY A 27 2.72 15.99 -11.55
C GLY A 27 1.55 15.21 -10.93
N TYR A 28 0.71 14.61 -11.77
CA TYR A 28 -0.37 13.73 -11.32
C TYR A 28 0.17 12.52 -10.55
N PHE A 29 1.14 11.79 -11.11
CA PHE A 29 1.74 10.63 -10.44
C PHE A 29 2.47 11.03 -9.15
N TRP A 30 3.18 12.14 -9.16
CA TRP A 30 3.83 12.67 -7.97
C TRP A 30 2.81 12.97 -6.87
N SER A 31 1.71 13.62 -7.20
CA SER A 31 0.64 13.95 -6.27
C SER A 31 -0.05 12.69 -5.74
N ALA A 32 -0.45 11.76 -6.62
CA ALA A 32 -1.08 10.50 -6.24
C ALA A 32 -0.18 9.63 -5.34
N TRP A 33 1.15 9.73 -5.53
CA TRP A 33 2.12 9.03 -4.70
C TRP A 33 2.28 9.65 -3.31
N ARG A 34 2.30 10.98 -3.23
CA ARG A 34 2.51 11.70 -1.97
C ARG A 34 1.27 11.75 -1.09
N TRP A 35 0.11 11.63 -1.67
CA TRP A 35 -1.16 11.78 -0.95
C TRP A 35 -1.68 10.42 -0.48
N SER A 36 -1.66 10.22 0.84
CA SER A 36 -2.38 9.13 1.48
C SER A 36 -3.85 9.54 1.64
N TYR A 37 -4.76 8.79 1.01
CA TYR A 37 -6.21 9.04 1.12
C TYR A 37 -6.75 8.67 2.50
N ALA A 38 -6.25 7.58 3.06
CA ALA A 38 -6.60 7.11 4.39
C ALA A 38 -5.44 6.32 4.98
N SER A 39 -5.32 6.35 6.30
CA SER A 39 -4.39 5.50 7.04
C SER A 39 -5.11 4.84 8.21
N GLY A 40 -4.66 3.67 8.61
CA GLY A 40 -5.29 2.94 9.70
C GLY A 40 -4.47 1.74 10.12
N GLU A 41 -5.00 1.06 11.12
CA GLU A 41 -4.40 -0.15 11.65
C GLU A 41 -5.40 -1.31 11.57
N ARG A 42 -4.91 -2.50 11.28
CA ARG A 42 -5.70 -3.72 11.29
C ARG A 42 -4.93 -4.83 11.97
N ALA A 43 -5.59 -5.49 12.91
CA ALA A 43 -5.05 -6.63 13.64
C ALA A 43 -5.62 -7.94 13.13
N GLY A 44 -4.76 -8.95 13.01
CA GLY A 44 -5.15 -10.26 12.53
C GLY A 44 -3.97 -11.19 12.35
N TRP A 45 -4.18 -12.28 11.63
CA TRP A 45 -3.16 -13.29 11.30
C TRP A 45 -2.88 -13.25 9.80
N VAL A 46 -1.63 -13.04 9.42
CA VAL A 46 -1.21 -13.12 8.01
C VAL A 46 -1.23 -14.59 7.60
N GLN A 47 -2.11 -14.92 6.65
CA GLN A 47 -2.30 -16.28 6.16
C GLN A 47 -1.52 -16.56 4.89
N LYS A 48 -1.36 -15.54 4.05
CA LYS A 48 -0.68 -15.65 2.77
C LYS A 48 0.18 -14.42 2.56
N PHE A 49 1.41 -14.65 2.14
CA PHE A 49 2.33 -13.58 1.79
C PHE A 49 3.26 -14.08 0.69
N SER A 50 3.29 -13.41 -0.44
CA SER A 50 4.06 -13.84 -1.60
C SER A 50 4.47 -12.66 -2.47
N ARG A 51 5.61 -12.78 -3.13
CA ARG A 51 6.05 -11.82 -4.13
C ARG A 51 5.41 -12.15 -5.46
N LYS A 52 4.65 -11.22 -6.02
CA LYS A 52 3.94 -11.37 -7.28
C LYS A 52 4.32 -10.27 -8.26
N GLY A 53 4.06 -10.52 -9.53
CA GLY A 53 4.25 -9.58 -10.62
C GLY A 53 5.21 -10.09 -11.68
N TRP A 54 4.94 -9.71 -12.92
CA TRP A 54 5.73 -10.13 -14.08
C TRP A 54 6.86 -9.14 -14.35
N PHE A 55 6.53 -7.88 -14.53
CA PHE A 55 7.48 -6.77 -14.73
C PHE A 55 7.80 -6.06 -13.43
N CYS A 56 6.78 -5.70 -12.69
CA CYS A 56 6.88 -5.01 -11.42
C CYS A 56 6.52 -6.02 -10.33
N LYS A 57 7.51 -6.43 -9.54
CA LYS A 57 7.29 -7.40 -8.44
C LYS A 57 6.98 -6.66 -7.15
N THR A 58 5.79 -6.92 -6.60
CA THR A 58 5.32 -6.41 -5.32
C THR A 58 5.06 -7.55 -4.35
N TRP A 59 5.16 -7.28 -3.05
CA TRP A 59 4.76 -8.21 -2.03
C TRP A 59 3.26 -8.08 -1.77
N GLU A 60 2.53 -9.18 -1.90
CA GLU A 60 1.09 -9.24 -1.72
C GLU A 60 0.74 -10.21 -0.60
N GLY A 61 -0.10 -9.75 0.33
CA GLY A 61 -0.52 -10.53 1.48
C GLY A 61 -2.02 -10.53 1.70
N GLU A 62 -2.47 -11.57 2.38
CA GLU A 62 -3.84 -11.69 2.89
C GLU A 62 -3.78 -11.94 4.40
N MET A 63 -4.48 -11.11 5.15
CA MET A 63 -4.63 -11.22 6.59
C MET A 63 -6.07 -11.62 6.93
N ALA A 64 -6.24 -12.63 7.77
CA ALA A 64 -7.52 -12.94 8.39
C ALA A 64 -7.72 -12.03 9.60
N MET A 65 -8.80 -11.25 9.57
CA MET A 65 -9.15 -10.39 10.70
C MET A 65 -9.85 -11.16 11.79
N VAL A 66 -9.78 -10.63 13.01
CA VAL A 66 -10.53 -11.17 14.14
C VAL A 66 -12.02 -10.89 13.90
N SER A 67 -12.80 -11.93 13.72
CA SER A 67 -14.26 -11.82 13.62
C SER A 67 -14.94 -12.32 14.89
N MET A 68 -16.13 -11.81 15.13
CA MET A 68 -16.97 -12.31 16.25
C MET A 68 -17.34 -13.78 16.02
N PRO A 69 -17.54 -14.58 17.07
CA PRO A 69 -18.03 -15.95 16.96
C PRO A 69 -19.32 -16.01 16.12
N GLY A 70 -19.31 -16.85 15.07
CA GLY A 70 -20.44 -16.98 14.15
C GLY A 70 -20.44 -16.07 12.93
N ALA A 71 -19.53 -15.09 12.85
CA ALA A 71 -19.35 -14.27 11.65
C ALA A 71 -18.33 -14.93 10.69
N SER A 72 -18.50 -14.70 9.40
CA SER A 72 -17.50 -15.12 8.40
C SER A 72 -16.19 -14.37 8.61
N THR A 73 -15.07 -15.07 8.52
CA THR A 73 -13.75 -14.44 8.64
C THR A 73 -13.54 -13.46 7.50
N GLU A 74 -13.46 -12.18 7.83
CA GLU A 74 -13.14 -11.15 6.85
C GLU A 74 -11.65 -11.20 6.51
N LYS A 75 -11.34 -11.20 5.22
CA LYS A 75 -9.97 -11.17 4.71
C LYS A 75 -9.60 -9.76 4.30
N PHE A 76 -8.44 -9.33 4.73
CA PHE A 76 -7.84 -8.06 4.32
C PHE A 76 -6.66 -8.33 3.41
N ALA A 77 -6.80 -7.95 2.13
CA ALA A 77 -5.72 -8.04 1.16
C ALA A 77 -4.91 -6.73 1.17
N PHE A 78 -3.59 -6.84 1.14
CA PHE A 78 -2.68 -5.70 1.22
C PHE A 78 -1.43 -5.90 0.38
N THR A 79 -0.80 -4.79 0.03
CA THR A 79 0.47 -4.72 -0.71
C THR A 79 1.56 -4.18 0.21
N VAL A 80 2.78 -4.67 0.05
CA VAL A 80 3.96 -4.16 0.76
C VAL A 80 5.03 -3.81 -0.26
N TRP A 81 5.61 -2.62 -0.08
CA TRP A 81 6.64 -2.10 -0.97
C TRP A 81 8.01 -2.09 -0.34
N ASP A 82 8.04 -1.85 0.97
CA ASP A 82 9.28 -1.85 1.73
C ASP A 82 9.73 -3.28 2.00
N GLU A 83 10.92 -3.62 1.52
CA GLU A 83 11.53 -4.93 1.71
C GLU A 83 11.73 -5.24 3.21
N SER A 84 12.05 -4.23 4.01
CA SER A 84 12.24 -4.40 5.45
C SER A 84 10.93 -4.77 6.16
N ALA A 85 9.83 -4.14 5.77
CA ALA A 85 8.50 -4.49 6.27
C ALA A 85 8.08 -5.89 5.79
N ALA A 86 8.41 -6.26 4.54
CA ALA A 86 8.14 -7.58 4.01
C ALA A 86 8.89 -8.69 4.77
N GLU A 87 10.16 -8.48 5.09
CA GLU A 87 10.94 -9.42 5.91
C GLU A 87 10.36 -9.57 7.33
N GLN A 88 9.92 -8.48 7.94
CA GLN A 88 9.28 -8.52 9.26
C GLN A 88 7.98 -9.30 9.22
N ILE A 89 7.15 -9.08 8.20
CA ILE A 89 5.91 -9.82 8.01
C ILE A 89 6.19 -11.32 7.84
N ASN A 90 7.20 -11.70 7.03
CA ASN A 90 7.61 -13.08 6.85
C ASN A 90 8.01 -13.75 8.18
N LYS A 91 8.77 -13.05 9.04
CA LYS A 91 9.19 -13.55 10.36
C LYS A 91 8.01 -13.72 11.33
N LEU A 92 6.93 -12.94 11.12
CA LEU A 92 5.76 -12.93 11.98
C LEU A 92 4.57 -13.70 11.40
N MET A 93 4.76 -14.44 10.30
CA MET A 93 3.72 -15.27 9.73
C MET A 93 3.17 -16.29 10.75
N GLY A 94 1.84 -16.44 10.78
CA GLY A 94 1.16 -17.32 11.74
C GLY A 94 1.02 -16.75 13.15
N ARG A 95 1.56 -15.55 13.41
CA ARG A 95 1.35 -14.82 14.67
C ARG A 95 0.30 -13.73 14.48
N ARG A 96 -0.29 -13.30 15.59
CA ARG A 96 -1.18 -12.15 15.58
C ARG A 96 -0.36 -10.87 15.45
N VAL A 97 -0.64 -10.10 14.41
CA VAL A 97 0.06 -8.86 14.10
C VAL A 97 -0.90 -7.70 13.95
N ASN A 98 -0.42 -6.50 14.19
CA ASN A 98 -1.07 -5.27 13.86
C ASN A 98 -0.34 -4.65 12.67
N LEU A 99 -1.06 -4.45 11.56
CA LEU A 99 -0.55 -3.85 10.32
C LEU A 99 -0.99 -2.40 10.23
N HIS A 100 -0.03 -1.49 10.16
CA HIS A 100 -0.31 -0.12 9.81
C HIS A 100 -0.30 0.03 8.29
N TYR A 101 -1.40 0.51 7.73
CA TYR A 101 -1.55 0.67 6.28
C TYR A 101 -1.89 2.09 5.89
N GLU A 102 -1.49 2.45 4.69
CA GLU A 102 -1.91 3.66 3.98
C GLU A 102 -2.69 3.26 2.73
N GLN A 103 -3.84 3.91 2.53
CA GLN A 103 -4.61 3.75 1.31
C GLN A 103 -4.20 4.82 0.31
N ARG A 104 -3.79 4.41 -0.87
CA ARG A 104 -3.46 5.31 -1.99
C ARG A 104 -4.43 5.10 -3.13
N VAL A 105 -4.97 6.20 -3.64
CA VAL A 105 -5.96 6.21 -4.72
C VAL A 105 -5.35 6.87 -5.95
N GLY A 106 -5.66 6.35 -7.15
CA GLY A 106 -5.19 6.93 -8.40
C GLY A 106 -3.88 6.35 -8.95
N LEU A 107 -3.30 5.36 -8.27
CA LEU A 107 -2.15 4.62 -8.83
C LEU A 107 -2.64 3.50 -9.75
N PRO A 108 -2.00 3.27 -10.91
CA PRO A 108 -2.28 2.12 -11.76
C PRO A 108 -1.87 0.84 -11.03
N THR A 109 -2.81 -0.10 -10.88
CA THR A 109 -2.70 -1.23 -9.97
C THR A 109 -1.63 -2.25 -10.33
N THR A 110 -1.36 -2.49 -11.60
CA THR A 110 -0.52 -3.60 -12.05
C THR A 110 0.96 -3.48 -11.73
N CYS A 111 1.50 -2.27 -11.65
CA CYS A 111 2.92 -2.05 -11.29
C CYS A 111 3.11 -1.59 -9.83
N PHE A 112 2.04 -1.11 -9.22
CA PHE A 112 2.12 -0.53 -7.87
C PHE A 112 1.51 -1.42 -6.79
N GLY A 113 0.96 -2.59 -7.16
CA GLY A 113 0.35 -3.55 -6.27
C GLY A 113 -1.03 -3.98 -6.74
N GLU A 114 -1.46 -5.14 -6.29
CA GLU A 114 -2.80 -5.65 -6.57
C GLU A 114 -3.88 -4.93 -5.75
N THR A 115 -3.47 -4.33 -4.61
CA THR A 115 -4.38 -3.63 -3.71
C THR A 115 -4.04 -2.14 -3.61
N ARG A 116 -4.96 -1.36 -3.04
CA ARG A 116 -4.75 0.06 -2.73
C ARG A 116 -4.26 0.28 -1.30
N TYR A 117 -4.11 -0.78 -0.52
CA TYR A 117 -3.70 -0.76 0.87
C TYR A 117 -2.23 -1.14 0.98
N TYR A 118 -1.40 -0.16 1.28
CA TYR A 118 0.05 -0.32 1.38
C TYR A 118 0.45 -0.41 2.84
N VAL A 119 0.95 -1.57 3.24
CA VAL A 119 1.44 -1.76 4.60
C VAL A 119 2.83 -1.18 4.72
N THR A 120 2.99 -0.25 5.66
CA THR A 120 4.24 0.46 5.93
C THR A 120 4.92 -0.01 7.22
N ARG A 121 4.15 -0.61 8.14
CA ARG A 121 4.68 -1.09 9.42
C ARG A 121 3.91 -2.31 9.90
N VAL A 122 4.62 -3.23 10.52
CA VAL A 122 4.06 -4.39 11.22
C VAL A 122 4.51 -4.37 12.66
N MET A 123 3.60 -4.69 13.58
CA MET A 123 3.89 -4.85 15.00
C MET A 123 3.31 -6.19 15.47
N LEU A 124 4.08 -6.90 16.29
CA LEU A 124 3.58 -8.11 16.94
C LEU A 124 2.59 -7.70 18.03
N VAL A 125 1.42 -8.33 18.04
CA VAL A 125 0.48 -8.20 19.15
C VAL A 125 0.78 -9.30 20.14
N GLU A 126 1.31 -8.92 21.30
CA GLU A 126 1.60 -9.87 22.37
C GLU A 126 0.28 -10.24 23.06
N GLU A 127 -0.04 -11.54 23.09
CA GLU A 127 -1.23 -12.04 23.74
C GLU A 127 -0.86 -12.50 25.17
N ILE A 128 -1.35 -11.78 26.16
CA ILE A 128 -1.16 -12.16 27.56
C ILE A 128 -2.24 -13.18 27.91
N GLN A 129 -1.86 -14.41 28.18
CA GLN A 129 -2.75 -15.44 28.74
C GLN A 129 -2.88 -15.20 30.24
N LEU A 130 -4.02 -14.66 30.68
CA LEU A 130 -4.30 -14.46 32.10
C LEU A 130 -4.85 -15.74 32.78
N ALA A 131 -5.41 -16.67 32.00
CA ALA A 131 -5.90 -17.96 32.47
C ALA A 131 -6.01 -18.92 31.28
N PRO A 132 -6.09 -20.25 31.49
CA PRO A 132 -6.35 -21.18 30.40
C PRO A 132 -7.66 -20.80 29.68
N GLY A 133 -7.55 -20.38 28.42
CA GLY A 133 -8.69 -19.99 27.59
C GLY A 133 -9.07 -18.50 27.57
N VAL A 134 -8.42 -17.64 28.35
CA VAL A 134 -8.61 -16.20 28.29
C VAL A 134 -7.38 -15.51 27.70
N VAL A 135 -7.52 -14.99 26.50
CA VAL A 135 -6.48 -14.21 25.82
C VAL A 135 -6.86 -12.74 25.88
N VAL A 136 -6.08 -11.96 26.58
CA VAL A 136 -6.26 -10.49 26.61
C VAL A 136 -5.17 -9.88 25.71
N PRO A 137 -5.57 -9.14 24.66
CA PRO A 137 -4.60 -8.45 23.83
C PRO A 137 -3.89 -7.36 24.65
N SER A 138 -2.55 -7.39 24.67
CA SER A 138 -1.77 -6.30 25.23
C SER A 138 -1.91 -5.05 24.35
N VAL A 139 -2.19 -3.92 24.97
CA VAL A 139 -2.15 -2.63 24.28
C VAL A 139 -0.70 -2.36 23.89
N PRO A 140 -0.39 -2.11 22.60
CA PRO A 140 0.96 -1.77 22.19
C PRO A 140 1.42 -0.52 22.94
N ALA A 141 2.60 -0.56 23.52
CA ALA A 141 3.21 0.62 24.12
C ALA A 141 3.31 1.72 23.07
N ALA A 142 2.75 2.89 23.36
CA ALA A 142 2.85 4.03 22.47
C ALA A 142 4.34 4.32 22.19
N PRO A 143 4.72 4.65 20.94
CA PRO A 143 6.09 5.00 20.63
C PRO A 143 6.53 6.19 21.48
N PRO A 144 7.77 6.22 21.99
CA PRO A 144 8.29 7.37 22.70
C PRO A 144 8.23 8.60 21.79
N LYS A 145 7.81 9.74 22.37
CA LYS A 145 7.71 11.04 21.68
C LYS A 145 9.08 11.52 21.20
#